data_39253302156acc6fd34fdf36703ae381
#
_entry.id   39253302156acc6fd34fdf36703ae381
#
_cell.length_a   1.000
_cell.length_b   1.000
_cell.length_c   1.000
_cell.angle_alpha   90.00
_cell.angle_beta   90.00
_cell.angle_gamma   90.00
#
_symmetry.space_group_name_H-M   'P 1'
#
loop_
_entity.id
_entity.type
_entity.pdbx_description
1 polymer ?
#
loop_
_entity_poly.entity_id
_entity_poly.type
_entity_poly.pdbx_seq_one_letter_code
_entity_poly.pdbx_strand_id
1 'polypeptide(L)'
;LEAARKYWAESDKPEAFRFHHISTDEVYGSLPPDPSIQFTEETPYDPRSPYSASKASSDHLVRAWAETYGLPVLVTNCSNNYGPYHFPEKLIPVVIINALHGKPLPIYGDGSNVRDWLYVEDHADALLTLIEKGDVGRTYNIGGENECSNLTLVKTICSILDRLRPCDDGSSYSDLITFVSDRPGH
;
A
#
# COMPACT_ATOMS: atom_id res chain seq x y z
N LEU A 1 -17.49 5.23 12.12
CA LEU A 1 -18.44 6.03 11.32
C LEU A 1 -19.51 6.66 12.23
N GLU A 2 -20.26 5.87 13.02
CA GLU A 2 -21.35 6.40 13.83
C GLU A 2 -20.88 7.43 14.88
N ALA A 3 -19.75 7.19 15.55
CA ALA A 3 -19.16 8.15 16.48
C ALA A 3 -18.75 9.47 15.77
N ALA A 4 -18.17 9.36 14.58
CA ALA A 4 -17.80 10.54 13.77
C ALA A 4 -19.05 11.34 13.33
N ARG A 5 -20.09 10.65 12.88
CA ARG A 5 -21.37 11.26 12.52
C ARG A 5 -22.00 11.99 13.70
N LYS A 6 -22.03 11.37 14.87
CA LYS A 6 -22.57 11.96 16.09
C LYS A 6 -21.79 13.21 16.50
N TYR A 7 -20.46 13.11 16.56
CA TYR A 7 -19.60 14.26 16.85
C TYR A 7 -19.81 15.41 15.89
N TRP A 8 -19.82 15.13 14.57
CA TRP A 8 -20.06 16.16 13.56
C TRP A 8 -21.43 16.85 13.72
N ALA A 9 -22.49 16.06 13.97
CA ALA A 9 -23.83 16.62 14.15
C ALA A 9 -23.94 17.46 15.44
N GLU A 10 -23.34 17.02 16.55
CA GLU A 10 -23.32 17.72 17.85
C GLU A 10 -22.40 18.96 17.82
N SER A 11 -21.44 19.02 16.93
CA SER A 11 -20.53 20.15 16.72
C SER A 11 -21.08 21.20 15.73
N ASP A 12 -22.38 21.20 15.48
CA ASP A 12 -23.06 22.12 14.55
C ASP A 12 -22.56 22.02 13.10
N LYS A 13 -22.17 20.80 12.70
CA LYS A 13 -21.75 20.42 11.35
C LYS A 13 -20.69 21.36 10.75
N PRO A 14 -19.51 21.51 11.36
CA PRO A 14 -18.50 22.43 10.88
C PRO A 14 -18.10 22.08 9.44
N GLU A 15 -18.04 23.07 8.57
CA GLU A 15 -17.73 22.94 7.13
C GLU A 15 -16.35 22.34 6.90
N ALA A 16 -15.39 22.63 7.78
CA ALA A 16 -14.02 22.10 7.74
C ALA A 16 -13.90 20.62 8.17
N PHE A 17 -14.98 20.01 8.71
CA PHE A 17 -14.92 18.63 9.12
C PHE A 17 -14.73 17.67 7.93
N ARG A 18 -13.84 16.70 8.08
CA ARG A 18 -13.61 15.62 7.11
C ARG A 18 -13.48 14.31 7.86
N PHE A 19 -14.19 13.28 7.42
CA PHE A 19 -13.92 11.91 7.78
C PHE A 19 -13.07 11.29 6.68
N HIS A 20 -11.76 11.22 6.90
CA HIS A 20 -10.84 10.64 5.92
C HIS A 20 -10.66 9.14 6.19
N HIS A 21 -11.07 8.32 5.23
CA HIS A 21 -10.90 6.88 5.26
C HIS A 21 -9.73 6.47 4.38
N ILE A 22 -8.70 5.91 5.02
CA ILE A 22 -7.49 5.43 4.34
C ILE A 22 -7.67 3.94 4.01
N SER A 23 -7.75 3.62 2.72
CA SER A 23 -7.92 2.28 2.18
C SER A 23 -6.67 1.84 1.40
N THR A 24 -6.82 0.93 0.47
CA THR A 24 -5.75 0.29 -0.30
C THR A 24 -6.17 0.06 -1.75
N ASP A 25 -5.21 0.07 -2.67
CA ASP A 25 -5.41 -0.30 -4.07
C ASP A 25 -5.79 -1.79 -4.26
N GLU A 26 -5.50 -2.64 -3.26
CA GLU A 26 -5.88 -4.05 -3.30
C GLU A 26 -7.40 -4.29 -3.43
N VAL A 27 -8.23 -3.27 -3.18
CA VAL A 27 -9.68 -3.34 -3.40
C VAL A 27 -10.04 -3.48 -4.87
N TYR A 28 -9.17 -3.06 -5.79
CA TYR A 28 -9.37 -3.16 -7.23
C TYR A 28 -9.02 -4.54 -7.81
N GLY A 29 -8.33 -5.38 -7.04
CA GLY A 29 -7.93 -6.73 -7.47
C GLY A 29 -6.58 -6.75 -8.19
N SER A 30 -6.53 -7.35 -9.37
CA SER A 30 -5.29 -7.53 -10.14
C SER A 30 -5.40 -6.91 -11.52
N LEU A 31 -4.34 -6.26 -11.97
CA LEU A 31 -4.20 -5.80 -13.34
C LEU A 31 -3.66 -6.91 -14.26
N PRO A 32 -4.02 -6.89 -15.55
CA PRO A 32 -3.31 -7.69 -16.55
C PRO A 32 -1.83 -7.25 -16.61
N PRO A 33 -0.93 -8.11 -17.14
CA PRO A 33 0.50 -7.81 -17.23
C PRO A 33 0.83 -6.81 -18.35
N ASP A 34 0.08 -5.74 -18.44
CA ASP A 34 0.24 -4.63 -19.39
C ASP A 34 0.56 -3.35 -18.64
N PRO A 35 1.78 -2.80 -18.76
CA PRO A 35 2.21 -1.62 -18.00
C PRO A 35 1.46 -0.33 -18.38
N SER A 36 0.70 -0.35 -19.48
CA SER A 36 -0.13 0.81 -19.88
C SER A 36 -1.46 0.87 -19.11
N ILE A 37 -1.84 -0.22 -18.42
CA ILE A 37 -3.10 -0.32 -17.68
C ILE A 37 -2.81 -0.06 -16.19
N GLN A 38 -3.45 0.97 -15.65
CA GLN A 38 -3.35 1.35 -14.24
C GLN A 38 -4.73 1.38 -13.59
N PHE A 39 -4.77 1.24 -12.27
CA PHE A 39 -5.99 1.51 -11.52
C PHE A 39 -6.34 2.99 -11.58
N THR A 40 -7.62 3.25 -11.74
CA THR A 40 -8.20 4.59 -11.62
C THR A 40 -9.31 4.56 -10.57
N GLU A 41 -9.78 5.72 -10.16
CA GLU A 41 -10.91 5.82 -9.21
C GLU A 41 -12.21 5.27 -9.78
N GLU A 42 -12.29 5.10 -11.12
CA GLU A 42 -13.43 4.48 -11.82
C GLU A 42 -13.28 2.95 -11.98
N THR A 43 -12.13 2.39 -11.59
CA THR A 43 -11.91 0.94 -11.66
C THR A 43 -12.86 0.20 -10.72
N PRO A 44 -13.64 -0.77 -11.19
CA PRO A 44 -14.52 -1.57 -10.34
C PRO A 44 -13.74 -2.32 -9.25
N TYR A 45 -14.31 -2.43 -8.06
CA TYR A 45 -13.76 -3.25 -6.98
C TYR A 45 -13.87 -4.73 -7.31
N ASP A 46 -12.75 -5.45 -7.18
CA ASP A 46 -12.62 -6.90 -7.36
C ASP A 46 -11.65 -7.51 -6.34
N PRO A 47 -11.93 -7.37 -5.02
CA PRO A 47 -11.02 -7.80 -3.97
C PRO A 47 -10.79 -9.31 -4.01
N ARG A 48 -9.51 -9.75 -3.98
CA ARG A 48 -9.10 -11.14 -4.14
C ARG A 48 -8.60 -11.81 -2.84
N SER A 49 -8.62 -11.10 -1.72
CA SER A 49 -8.22 -11.64 -0.42
C SER A 49 -9.21 -11.27 0.67
N PRO A 50 -9.26 -12.00 1.83
CA PRO A 50 -10.07 -11.60 2.97
C PRO A 50 -9.76 -10.18 3.46
N TYR A 51 -8.49 -9.77 3.41
CA TYR A 51 -8.07 -8.43 3.76
C TYR A 51 -8.66 -7.39 2.79
N SER A 52 -8.42 -7.54 1.49
CA SER A 52 -8.92 -6.59 0.49
C SER A 52 -10.45 -6.54 0.46
N ALA A 53 -11.14 -7.68 0.68
CA ALA A 53 -12.58 -7.73 0.81
C ALA A 53 -13.08 -6.95 2.04
N SER A 54 -12.40 -7.04 3.18
CA SER A 54 -12.73 -6.27 4.38
C SER A 54 -12.55 -4.77 4.17
N LYS A 55 -11.49 -4.36 3.47
CA LYS A 55 -11.22 -2.97 3.11
C LYS A 55 -12.25 -2.43 2.12
N ALA A 56 -12.58 -3.18 1.07
CA ALA A 56 -13.64 -2.82 0.12
C ALA A 56 -15.00 -2.65 0.83
N SER A 57 -15.32 -3.54 1.77
CA SER A 57 -16.53 -3.42 2.59
C SER A 57 -16.52 -2.13 3.43
N SER A 58 -15.38 -1.76 3.99
CA SER A 58 -15.23 -0.51 4.75
C SER A 58 -15.44 0.71 3.86
N ASP A 59 -14.90 0.71 2.65
CA ASP A 59 -15.05 1.79 1.68
C ASP A 59 -16.53 1.99 1.29
N HIS A 60 -17.25 0.87 1.04
CA HIS A 60 -18.68 0.94 0.77
C HIS A 60 -19.49 1.48 1.97
N LEU A 61 -19.13 1.11 3.19
CA LEU A 61 -19.77 1.66 4.39
C LEU A 61 -19.53 3.16 4.52
N VAL A 62 -18.32 3.65 4.26
CA VAL A 62 -17.99 5.07 4.31
C VAL A 62 -18.84 5.86 3.29
N ARG A 63 -18.90 5.36 2.05
CA ARG A 63 -19.74 5.96 1.00
C ARG A 63 -21.23 5.95 1.38
N ALA A 64 -21.73 4.85 1.94
CA ALA A 64 -23.10 4.75 2.39
C ALA A 64 -23.45 5.75 3.51
N TRP A 65 -22.52 6.03 4.44
CA TRP A 65 -22.70 7.06 5.47
C TRP A 65 -22.72 8.48 4.87
N ALA A 66 -21.92 8.73 3.84
CA ALA A 66 -21.96 10.01 3.11
C ALA A 66 -23.33 10.19 2.45
N GLU A 67 -23.78 9.21 1.67
CA GLU A 67 -25.04 9.29 0.92
C GLU A 67 -26.27 9.35 1.85
N THR A 68 -26.27 8.55 2.95
CA THR A 68 -27.43 8.45 3.82
C THR A 68 -27.54 9.61 4.79
N TYR A 69 -26.42 10.08 5.33
CA TYR A 69 -26.41 11.05 6.43
C TYR A 69 -25.73 12.38 6.08
N GLY A 70 -25.17 12.50 4.88
CA GLY A 70 -24.41 13.67 4.45
C GLY A 70 -23.09 13.86 5.18
N LEU A 71 -22.53 12.76 5.79
CA LEU A 71 -21.24 12.85 6.47
C LEU A 71 -20.16 13.27 5.47
N PRO A 72 -19.38 14.35 5.74
CA PRO A 72 -18.33 14.78 4.82
C PRO A 72 -17.14 13.79 4.85
N VAL A 73 -17.04 12.94 3.85
CA VAL A 73 -16.03 11.89 3.75
C VAL A 73 -15.02 12.14 2.64
N LEU A 74 -13.82 11.61 2.83
CA LEU A 74 -12.80 11.41 1.80
C LEU A 74 -12.37 9.94 1.86
N VAL A 75 -12.13 9.32 0.71
CA VAL A 75 -11.59 7.96 0.63
C VAL A 75 -10.28 8.01 -0.15
N THR A 76 -9.23 7.37 0.37
CA THR A 76 -7.98 7.22 -0.36
C THR A 76 -7.60 5.74 -0.47
N ASN A 77 -7.18 5.32 -1.67
CA ASN A 77 -6.68 3.99 -1.95
C ASN A 77 -5.18 4.12 -2.27
N CYS A 78 -4.32 3.69 -1.35
CA CYS A 78 -2.88 3.80 -1.53
C CYS A 78 -2.26 2.49 -1.98
N SER A 79 -1.15 2.60 -2.72
CA SER A 79 -0.27 1.48 -3.07
C SER A 79 0.60 1.04 -1.88
N ASN A 80 1.56 0.12 -2.13
CA ASN A 80 2.38 -0.45 -1.07
C ASN A 80 3.34 0.59 -0.47
N ASN A 81 3.12 0.93 0.78
CA ASN A 81 3.99 1.87 1.50
C ASN A 81 5.31 1.23 1.93
N TYR A 82 6.40 2.00 1.85
CA TYR A 82 7.69 1.64 2.42
C TYR A 82 8.36 2.84 3.05
N GLY A 83 9.32 2.62 3.95
CA GLY A 83 10.10 3.69 4.57
C GLY A 83 10.54 3.36 5.99
N PRO A 84 11.05 4.37 6.72
CA PRO A 84 11.46 4.23 8.12
C PRO A 84 10.33 3.66 8.99
N TYR A 85 10.71 2.85 9.98
CA TYR A 85 9.79 2.19 10.92
C TYR A 85 8.78 1.21 10.28
N HIS A 86 9.00 0.82 9.02
CA HIS A 86 8.19 -0.21 8.38
C HIS A 86 8.25 -1.52 9.20
N PHE A 87 7.09 -2.14 9.45
CA PHE A 87 7.01 -3.30 10.35
C PHE A 87 7.87 -4.47 9.86
N PRO A 88 8.67 -5.10 10.74
CA PRO A 88 9.73 -6.05 10.35
C PRO A 88 9.30 -7.30 9.59
N GLU A 89 8.01 -7.64 9.58
CA GLU A 89 7.49 -8.81 8.82
C GLU A 89 7.22 -8.50 7.34
N LYS A 90 7.27 -7.23 6.93
CA LYS A 90 7.03 -6.81 5.56
C LYS A 90 8.26 -7.06 4.68
N LEU A 91 8.04 -7.17 3.35
CA LEU A 91 9.05 -7.60 2.39
C LEU A 91 10.39 -6.84 2.52
N ILE A 92 10.36 -5.52 2.43
CA ILE A 92 11.59 -4.70 2.45
C ILE A 92 12.37 -4.88 3.75
N PRO A 93 11.78 -4.67 4.96
CA PRO A 93 12.55 -4.87 6.19
C PRO A 93 12.96 -6.33 6.43
N VAL A 94 12.14 -7.33 6.05
CA VAL A 94 12.54 -8.75 6.13
C VAL A 94 13.79 -9.01 5.31
N VAL A 95 13.82 -8.53 4.06
CA VAL A 95 14.98 -8.72 3.16
C VAL A 95 16.23 -8.06 3.75
N ILE A 96 16.13 -6.82 4.20
CA ILE A 96 17.27 -6.10 4.80
C ILE A 96 17.77 -6.82 6.06
N ILE A 97 16.88 -7.16 6.98
CA ILE A 97 17.24 -7.82 8.24
C ILE A 97 17.86 -9.19 7.98
N ASN A 98 17.25 -10.00 7.11
CA ASN A 98 17.79 -11.33 6.78
C ASN A 98 19.14 -11.22 6.08
N ALA A 99 19.29 -10.36 5.11
CA ALA A 99 20.56 -10.13 4.41
C ALA A 99 21.69 -9.80 5.41
N LEU A 100 21.47 -8.82 6.27
CA LEU A 100 22.45 -8.39 7.28
C LEU A 100 22.82 -9.48 8.31
N HIS A 101 21.99 -10.51 8.45
CA HIS A 101 22.24 -11.67 9.32
C HIS A 101 22.69 -12.92 8.55
N GLY A 102 22.98 -12.82 7.25
CA GLY A 102 23.37 -13.96 6.40
C GLY A 102 22.28 -15.04 6.28
N LYS A 103 21.01 -14.67 6.44
CA LYS A 103 19.87 -15.59 6.36
C LYS A 103 19.30 -15.62 4.94
N PRO A 104 18.66 -16.74 4.53
CA PRO A 104 17.98 -16.82 3.23
C PRO A 104 16.97 -15.70 3.00
N LEU A 105 16.92 -15.20 1.76
CA LEU A 105 15.97 -14.19 1.29
C LEU A 105 14.87 -14.90 0.48
N PRO A 106 13.75 -15.30 1.11
CA PRO A 106 12.72 -16.08 0.44
C PRO A 106 11.95 -15.24 -0.57
N ILE A 107 11.92 -15.69 -1.83
CA ILE A 107 11.08 -15.17 -2.90
C ILE A 107 9.96 -16.18 -3.14
N TYR A 108 8.73 -15.73 -3.02
CA TYR A 108 7.54 -16.54 -3.27
C TYR A 108 7.30 -16.70 -4.77
N GLY A 109 6.99 -17.93 -5.21
CA GLY A 109 6.83 -18.26 -6.63
C GLY A 109 8.13 -17.99 -7.40
N ASP A 110 8.03 -17.32 -8.53
CA ASP A 110 9.16 -16.87 -9.36
C ASP A 110 9.55 -15.39 -9.09
N GLY A 111 8.83 -14.72 -8.19
CA GLY A 111 9.05 -13.33 -7.83
C GLY A 111 8.55 -12.32 -8.88
N SER A 112 7.74 -12.76 -9.83
CA SER A 112 7.20 -11.90 -10.91
C SER A 112 6.08 -10.96 -10.45
N ASN A 113 5.51 -11.17 -9.26
CA ASN A 113 4.46 -10.29 -8.73
C ASN A 113 4.92 -8.85 -8.68
N VAL A 114 4.22 -7.99 -9.40
CA VAL A 114 4.51 -6.55 -9.48
C VAL A 114 3.74 -5.80 -8.39
N ARG A 115 4.41 -4.82 -7.80
CA ARG A 115 3.80 -3.88 -6.83
C ARG A 115 4.28 -2.47 -7.14
N ASP A 116 3.40 -1.51 -6.96
CA ASP A 116 3.78 -0.10 -6.89
C ASP A 116 4.24 0.24 -5.47
N TRP A 117 5.37 0.93 -5.35
CA TRP A 117 6.01 1.24 -4.07
C TRP A 117 6.00 2.73 -3.81
N LEU A 118 5.24 3.13 -2.81
CA LEU A 118 5.03 4.51 -2.37
C LEU A 118 5.85 4.81 -1.11
N TYR A 119 6.69 5.83 -1.16
CA TYR A 119 7.43 6.26 0.02
C TYR A 119 6.49 6.85 1.08
N VAL A 120 6.66 6.45 2.33
CA VAL A 120 5.68 6.73 3.39
C VAL A 120 5.50 8.22 3.70
N GLU A 121 6.55 9.03 3.55
CA GLU A 121 6.46 10.48 3.76
C GLU A 121 5.68 11.14 2.62
N ASP A 122 5.89 10.72 1.36
CA ASP A 122 5.10 11.20 0.22
C ASP A 122 3.62 10.84 0.39
N HIS A 123 3.33 9.64 0.92
CA HIS A 123 1.96 9.26 1.27
C HIS A 123 1.38 10.18 2.34
N ALA A 124 2.12 10.45 3.41
CA ALA A 124 1.67 11.35 4.47
C ALA A 124 1.38 12.76 3.95
N ASP A 125 2.24 13.30 3.10
CA ASP A 125 2.06 14.61 2.47
C ASP A 125 0.83 14.64 1.54
N ALA A 126 0.60 13.55 0.79
CA ALA A 126 -0.61 13.42 -0.03
C ALA A 126 -1.88 13.40 0.83
N LEU A 127 -1.89 12.65 1.95
CA LEU A 127 -3.01 12.62 2.89
C LEU A 127 -3.31 14.01 3.47
N LEU A 128 -2.28 14.74 3.90
CA LEU A 128 -2.43 16.11 4.42
C LEU A 128 -2.99 17.05 3.34
N THR A 129 -2.46 16.95 2.12
CA THR A 129 -2.94 17.75 0.98
C THR A 129 -4.42 17.50 0.70
N LEU A 130 -4.87 16.24 0.77
CA LEU A 130 -6.27 15.89 0.53
C LEU A 130 -7.19 16.33 1.67
N ILE A 131 -6.72 16.31 2.92
CA ILE A 131 -7.49 16.85 4.05
C ILE A 131 -7.75 18.36 3.84
N GLU A 132 -6.77 19.10 3.33
CA GLU A 132 -6.86 20.54 3.12
C GLU A 132 -7.62 20.92 1.83
N LYS A 133 -7.40 20.18 0.74
CA LYS A 133 -7.79 20.58 -0.61
C LYS A 133 -8.71 19.58 -1.33
N GLY A 134 -8.88 18.39 -0.78
CA GLY A 134 -9.69 17.35 -1.42
C GLY A 134 -11.18 17.64 -1.38
N ASP A 135 -11.86 17.29 -2.47
CA ASP A 135 -13.30 17.42 -2.59
C ASP A 135 -14.01 16.38 -1.74
N VAL A 136 -14.94 16.82 -0.90
CA VAL A 136 -15.79 15.93 -0.09
C VAL A 136 -16.58 14.99 -0.98
N GLY A 137 -16.66 13.73 -0.56
CA GLY A 137 -17.37 12.66 -1.29
C GLY A 137 -16.54 11.99 -2.40
N ARG A 138 -15.31 12.48 -2.65
CA ARG A 138 -14.43 11.89 -3.67
C ARG A 138 -13.56 10.76 -3.12
N THR A 139 -13.17 9.88 -4.04
CA THR A 139 -12.11 8.89 -3.85
C THR A 139 -10.87 9.36 -4.61
N TYR A 140 -9.67 9.06 -4.06
CA TYR A 140 -8.39 9.41 -4.66
C TYR A 140 -7.44 8.22 -4.56
N ASN A 141 -6.80 7.85 -5.67
CA ASN A 141 -5.71 6.91 -5.67
C ASN A 141 -4.39 7.63 -5.36
N ILE A 142 -3.56 7.02 -4.51
CA ILE A 142 -2.24 7.53 -4.16
C ILE A 142 -1.21 6.43 -4.47
N GLY A 143 -0.47 6.59 -5.55
CA GLY A 143 0.56 5.69 -6.02
C GLY A 143 1.94 6.33 -6.05
N GLY A 144 2.97 5.50 -6.15
CA GLY A 144 4.37 5.94 -6.26
C GLY A 144 4.85 6.05 -7.70
N GLU A 145 4.07 5.58 -8.69
CA GLU A 145 4.51 5.42 -10.09
C GLU A 145 5.85 4.69 -10.19
N ASN A 146 6.03 3.67 -9.33
CA ASN A 146 7.28 2.94 -9.18
C ASN A 146 7.01 1.43 -9.07
N GLU A 147 6.40 0.91 -10.13
CA GLU A 147 6.04 -0.50 -10.24
C GLU A 147 7.30 -1.34 -10.47
N CYS A 148 7.51 -2.33 -9.63
CA CYS A 148 8.55 -3.30 -9.85
C CYS A 148 8.16 -4.69 -9.35
N SER A 149 8.78 -5.73 -9.92
CA SER A 149 8.60 -7.09 -9.44
C SER A 149 9.29 -7.30 -8.10
N ASN A 150 8.76 -8.21 -7.30
CA ASN A 150 9.36 -8.58 -6.01
C ASN A 150 10.84 -9.00 -6.18
N LEU A 151 11.15 -9.76 -7.24
CA LEU A 151 12.54 -10.17 -7.51
C LEU A 151 13.44 -8.98 -7.84
N THR A 152 12.96 -8.04 -8.66
CA THR A 152 13.71 -6.81 -8.99
C THR A 152 13.96 -5.99 -7.74
N LEU A 153 12.96 -5.79 -6.89
CA LEU A 153 13.08 -5.07 -5.63
C LEU A 153 14.13 -5.70 -4.72
N VAL A 154 14.07 -7.03 -4.52
CA VAL A 154 15.02 -7.74 -3.66
C VAL A 154 16.44 -7.63 -4.19
N LYS A 155 16.67 -7.80 -5.50
CA LYS A 155 17.98 -7.60 -6.12
C LYS A 155 18.50 -6.17 -5.96
N THR A 156 17.62 -5.18 -6.07
CA THR A 156 17.97 -3.78 -5.83
C THR A 156 18.43 -3.55 -4.39
N ILE A 157 17.71 -4.11 -3.41
CA ILE A 157 18.09 -4.04 -2.00
C ILE A 157 19.47 -4.70 -1.78
N CYS A 158 19.69 -5.90 -2.34
CA CYS A 158 20.98 -6.60 -2.25
C CYS A 158 22.10 -5.74 -2.82
N SER A 159 21.93 -5.18 -4.02
CA SER A 159 22.93 -4.29 -4.66
C SER A 159 23.24 -3.05 -3.81
N ILE A 160 22.25 -2.47 -3.15
CA ILE A 160 22.46 -1.34 -2.24
C ILE A 160 23.25 -1.80 -1.01
N LEU A 161 22.92 -2.96 -0.44
CA LEU A 161 23.64 -3.51 0.71
C LEU A 161 25.08 -3.89 0.37
N ASP A 162 25.33 -4.52 -0.78
CA ASP A 162 26.69 -4.84 -1.28
C ASP A 162 27.57 -3.60 -1.34
N ARG A 163 26.98 -2.45 -1.71
CA ARG A 163 27.70 -1.18 -1.77
C ARG A 163 27.90 -0.51 -0.41
N LEU A 164 26.86 -0.52 0.45
CA LEU A 164 26.86 0.21 1.74
C LEU A 164 27.52 -0.59 2.86
N ARG A 165 27.43 -1.92 2.80
CA ARG A 165 27.93 -2.84 3.80
C ARG A 165 28.33 -4.17 3.15
N PRO A 166 29.42 -4.19 2.35
CA PRO A 166 29.90 -5.40 1.66
C PRO A 166 30.16 -6.53 2.64
N CYS A 167 29.95 -7.77 2.19
CA CYS A 167 30.28 -8.96 2.97
C CYS A 167 31.81 -9.10 3.10
N ASP A 168 32.28 -9.52 4.28
CA ASP A 168 33.72 -9.64 4.58
C ASP A 168 34.42 -10.68 3.69
N ASP A 169 33.70 -11.70 3.21
CA ASP A 169 34.16 -12.77 2.33
C ASP A 169 34.09 -12.42 0.83
N GLY A 170 33.59 -11.23 0.50
CA GLY A 170 33.40 -10.80 -0.88
C GLY A 170 32.20 -11.40 -1.61
N SER A 171 31.33 -12.17 -0.93
CA SER A 171 30.07 -12.67 -1.48
C SER A 171 29.05 -11.55 -1.66
N SER A 172 28.04 -11.77 -2.52
CA SER A 172 26.94 -10.83 -2.69
C SER A 172 25.74 -11.25 -1.84
N TYR A 173 25.01 -10.26 -1.30
CA TYR A 173 23.73 -10.55 -0.64
C TYR A 173 22.71 -11.21 -1.58
N SER A 174 22.87 -11.06 -2.90
CA SER A 174 22.04 -11.76 -3.90
C SER A 174 22.18 -13.28 -3.84
N ASP A 175 23.32 -13.81 -3.34
CA ASP A 175 23.57 -15.24 -3.22
C ASP A 175 22.67 -15.90 -2.15
N LEU A 176 22.07 -15.08 -1.27
CA LEU A 176 21.12 -15.51 -0.24
C LEU A 176 19.69 -15.67 -0.78
N ILE A 177 19.41 -15.29 -2.02
CA ILE A 177 18.07 -15.38 -2.61
C ILE A 177 17.69 -16.86 -2.77
N THR A 178 16.51 -17.22 -2.24
CA THR A 178 15.95 -18.56 -2.33
C THR A 178 14.51 -18.50 -2.81
N PHE A 179 14.14 -19.38 -3.74
CA PHE A 179 12.76 -19.46 -4.20
C PHE A 179 11.98 -20.46 -3.36
N VAL A 180 10.79 -20.07 -2.94
CA VAL A 180 9.89 -20.90 -2.11
C VAL A 180 8.51 -20.99 -2.78
N SER A 181 7.72 -21.98 -2.36
CA SER A 181 6.35 -22.16 -2.87
C SER A 181 5.52 -20.89 -2.66
N ASP A 182 4.71 -20.56 -3.66
CA ASP A 182 3.84 -19.40 -3.58
C ASP A 182 2.76 -19.54 -2.50
N ARG A 183 2.23 -18.42 -2.04
CA ARG A 183 1.20 -18.37 -1.00
C ARG A 183 -0.19 -18.36 -1.65
N PRO A 184 -1.20 -18.99 -1.02
CA PRO A 184 -2.59 -18.82 -1.45
C PRO A 184 -3.01 -17.34 -1.40
N GLY A 185 -3.59 -16.84 -2.48
CA GLY A 185 -4.07 -15.45 -2.56
C GLY A 185 -2.99 -14.38 -2.75
N HIS A 186 -1.84 -14.79 -3.28
CA HIS A 186 -0.70 -13.89 -3.58
C HIS A 186 -0.83 -13.29 -4.97
#